data_3ec754aba50bbe6cdbecb1c17017a8d7
#
_entry.id   3ec754aba50bbe6cdbecb1c17017a8d7
#
_cell.length_a   1.000
_cell.length_b   1.000
_cell.length_c   1.000
_cell.angle_alpha   90.00
_cell.angle_beta   90.00
_cell.angle_gamma   90.00
#
_symmetry.space_group_name_H-M   'P 1'
#
loop_
_entity.id
_entity.type
_entity.pdbx_description
1 polymer ?
#
loop_
_entity_poly.entity_id
_entity_poly.type
_entity_poly.pdbx_seq_one_letter_code
_entity_poly.pdbx_strand_id
1 'polypeptide(L)'
;MKKSLLFLSLLSSVALYSKAQDAPKADTAKTAAAPAGPATTTPLTVFGSVDAYYKYDFSGLKTASGSNIPTSFANEQNSVSLGMIDVGLKKKVGKASFLGELSFGPRGQGQSIPTPASSTDNSFHIQNLYISYDLTDKLNLTGGYMSTFIGYEVISPTGNFNYSTSYLFTNGPFQNGGLKATYTFSDRVSLMAGIFNDKWNLYQSNKSVNTFGAQLMVVPVKNWTAYLNFISGHDSGTEFDLTTNYQITSAFKLGLNGATFSAPSGTSGGFDGVALYPQLAVSPAVTLGLRGEYFKCKDGDYTTVGAAPGKSVTGLTATVNFKYGPLTVIPEVRLDHNKDEVFLQSDHVTPTQSASQFLIAAVYAF
;
A
#
# COMPACT_ATOMS: atom_id res chain seq x y z
N MET A 1 19.67 -2.04 -43.28
CA MET A 1 18.88 -1.03 -42.60
C MET A 1 17.45 -1.52 -42.49
N LYS A 2 17.05 -2.19 -41.41
CA LYS A 2 15.66 -2.57 -41.02
C LYS A 2 15.71 -3.53 -39.82
N LYS A 3 16.22 -3.07 -38.65
CA LYS A 3 16.18 -3.87 -37.38
C LYS A 3 16.09 -2.99 -36.12
N SER A 4 15.56 -1.76 -36.20
CA SER A 4 15.55 -0.85 -35.04
C SER A 4 14.15 -0.37 -34.61
N LEU A 5 13.07 -0.97 -35.07
CA LEU A 5 11.70 -0.49 -34.73
C LEU A 5 10.89 -1.43 -33.84
N LEU A 6 11.44 -2.56 -33.37
CA LEU A 6 10.67 -3.52 -32.56
C LEU A 6 10.94 -3.41 -31.04
N PHE A 7 11.82 -2.52 -30.60
CA PHE A 7 12.20 -2.41 -29.19
C PHE A 7 11.45 -1.33 -28.38
N LEU A 8 10.59 -0.54 -29.05
CA LEU A 8 9.91 0.59 -28.36
C LEU A 8 8.50 0.25 -27.86
N SER A 9 7.93 -0.89 -28.23
CA SER A 9 6.55 -1.25 -27.86
C SER A 9 6.43 -2.11 -26.59
N LEU A 10 7.53 -2.68 -26.07
CA LEU A 10 7.50 -3.51 -24.85
C LEU A 10 7.76 -2.73 -23.54
N LEU A 11 8.22 -1.49 -23.63
CA LEU A 11 8.50 -0.65 -22.44
C LEU A 11 7.25 0.08 -21.88
N SER A 12 6.14 0.08 -22.62
CA SER A 12 4.90 0.75 -22.19
C SER A 12 3.99 -0.11 -21.29
N SER A 13 4.21 -1.40 -21.18
CA SER A 13 3.37 -2.30 -20.36
C SER A 13 3.86 -2.50 -18.93
N VAL A 14 5.10 -2.07 -18.60
CA VAL A 14 5.68 -2.25 -17.25
C VAL A 14 5.37 -1.09 -16.29
N ALA A 15 4.88 0.05 -16.82
CA ALA A 15 4.58 1.24 -16.01
C ALA A 15 3.18 1.25 -15.37
N LEU A 16 2.36 0.20 -15.55
CA LEU A 16 0.95 0.23 -15.16
C LEU A 16 0.65 -0.32 -13.75
N TYR A 17 1.60 -0.92 -13.06
CA TYR A 17 1.33 -1.61 -11.79
C TYR A 17 1.95 -0.99 -10.54
N SER A 18 2.69 0.12 -10.64
CA SER A 18 3.22 0.80 -9.45
C SER A 18 2.36 1.97 -8.96
N LYS A 19 1.03 1.93 -9.21
CA LYS A 19 0.14 3.08 -8.98
C LYS A 19 -1.02 2.74 -8.05
N ALA A 20 -0.71 2.45 -6.81
CA ALA A 20 -1.72 2.44 -5.76
C ALA A 20 -2.25 3.85 -5.40
N GLN A 21 -1.65 4.91 -5.94
CA GLN A 21 -2.02 6.31 -5.65
C GLN A 21 -2.38 7.16 -6.87
N ASP A 22 -2.57 6.57 -8.07
CA ASP A 22 -2.94 7.38 -9.23
C ASP A 22 -4.43 7.75 -9.20
N ALA A 23 -4.69 9.03 -8.99
CA ALA A 23 -5.91 9.64 -9.51
C ALA A 23 -5.95 9.45 -11.03
N PRO A 24 -7.13 9.20 -11.66
CA PRO A 24 -7.20 8.99 -13.10
C PRO A 24 -6.61 10.18 -13.84
N LYS A 25 -5.59 9.92 -14.69
CA LYS A 25 -5.05 10.94 -15.60
C LYS A 25 -6.16 11.45 -16.50
N ALA A 26 -6.42 12.74 -16.46
CA ALA A 26 -7.21 13.40 -17.46
C ALA A 26 -6.44 13.35 -18.80
N ASP A 27 -6.99 12.66 -19.80
CA ASP A 27 -6.53 12.76 -21.18
C ASP A 27 -6.75 14.19 -21.66
N THR A 28 -5.69 14.96 -21.79
CA THR A 28 -5.71 16.30 -22.34
C THR A 28 -5.75 16.25 -23.86
N ALA A 29 -6.93 16.11 -24.44
CA ALA A 29 -7.18 16.52 -25.81
C ALA A 29 -8.02 17.79 -25.76
N LYS A 30 -7.43 18.94 -26.11
CA LYS A 30 -8.15 20.18 -26.39
C LYS A 30 -9.03 19.97 -27.61
N THR A 31 -10.35 20.03 -27.45
CA THR A 31 -11.27 20.28 -28.55
C THR A 31 -12.41 21.18 -28.06
N ALA A 32 -12.72 22.21 -28.86
CA ALA A 32 -13.78 23.18 -28.62
C ALA A 32 -15.16 22.48 -28.50
N ALA A 33 -16.05 23.05 -27.69
CA ALA A 33 -17.38 22.56 -27.43
C ALA A 33 -18.19 22.35 -28.71
N ALA A 34 -18.40 21.09 -29.08
CA ALA A 34 -19.42 20.64 -30.02
C ALA A 34 -20.59 20.07 -29.21
N PRO A 35 -21.85 20.03 -29.77
CA PRO A 35 -23.01 19.49 -29.08
C PRO A 35 -22.73 18.05 -28.61
N ALA A 36 -23.26 17.72 -27.42
CA ALA A 36 -22.95 16.47 -26.70
C ALA A 36 -23.20 15.24 -27.61
N GLY A 37 -22.14 14.77 -28.24
CA GLY A 37 -22.11 13.45 -28.87
C GLY A 37 -22.25 12.35 -27.81
N PRO A 38 -22.49 11.08 -28.19
CA PRO A 38 -22.68 10.00 -27.26
C PRO A 38 -21.46 9.95 -26.31
N ALA A 39 -21.75 9.86 -25.00
CA ALA A 39 -20.75 9.88 -23.94
C ALA A 39 -19.64 8.85 -24.27
N THR A 40 -18.38 9.28 -24.27
CA THR A 40 -17.25 8.36 -24.45
C THR A 40 -17.29 7.31 -23.36
N THR A 41 -17.44 6.05 -23.75
CA THR A 41 -17.48 4.92 -22.83
C THR A 41 -16.18 4.13 -22.94
N THR A 42 -15.50 3.88 -21.82
CA THR A 42 -14.44 2.90 -21.79
C THR A 42 -15.04 1.49 -21.69
N PRO A 43 -14.37 0.45 -22.21
CA PRO A 43 -14.76 -0.93 -21.91
C PRO A 43 -14.77 -1.18 -20.40
N LEU A 44 -15.62 -2.13 -19.96
CA LEU A 44 -15.51 -2.66 -18.60
C LEU A 44 -14.14 -3.36 -18.48
N THR A 45 -13.31 -2.94 -17.53
CA THR A 45 -12.05 -3.60 -17.24
C THR A 45 -12.26 -4.53 -16.05
N VAL A 46 -11.86 -5.78 -16.22
CA VAL A 46 -11.73 -6.77 -15.15
C VAL A 46 -10.24 -6.88 -14.84
N PHE A 47 -9.88 -6.89 -13.57
CA PHE A 47 -8.51 -7.06 -13.12
C PHE A 47 -8.52 -7.82 -11.79
N GLY A 48 -7.37 -8.36 -11.41
CA GLY A 48 -7.25 -9.05 -10.14
C GLY A 48 -5.92 -9.75 -9.97
N SER A 49 -5.79 -10.45 -8.85
CA SER A 49 -4.62 -11.26 -8.55
C SER A 49 -4.94 -12.43 -7.64
N VAL A 50 -4.02 -13.39 -7.62
CA VAL A 50 -3.98 -14.49 -6.64
C VAL A 50 -2.55 -14.65 -6.17
N ASP A 51 -2.38 -14.93 -4.86
CA ASP A 51 -1.06 -15.16 -4.31
C ASP A 51 -1.04 -16.24 -3.24
N ALA A 52 0.11 -16.93 -3.20
CA ALA A 52 0.43 -17.90 -2.16
C ALA A 52 1.90 -17.73 -1.78
N TYR A 53 2.24 -18.15 -0.57
CA TYR A 53 3.61 -18.00 -0.06
C TYR A 53 3.99 -19.13 0.89
N TYR A 54 5.29 -19.26 1.10
CA TYR A 54 5.91 -20.02 2.18
C TYR A 54 6.84 -19.11 2.95
N LYS A 55 6.81 -19.18 4.28
CA LYS A 55 7.68 -18.42 5.16
C LYS A 55 8.32 -19.35 6.19
N TYR A 56 9.58 -19.05 6.52
CA TYR A 56 10.33 -19.72 7.56
C TYR A 56 11.06 -18.70 8.44
N ASP A 57 10.68 -18.60 9.71
CA ASP A 57 11.41 -17.91 10.75
C ASP A 57 12.57 -18.81 11.20
N PHE A 58 13.80 -18.30 11.16
CA PHE A 58 14.97 -19.12 11.45
C PHE A 58 15.09 -19.58 12.91
N SER A 59 14.33 -18.97 13.83
CA SER A 59 14.19 -19.52 15.19
C SER A 59 13.30 -20.77 15.22
N GLY A 60 12.52 -21.02 14.19
CA GLY A 60 11.50 -22.07 14.16
C GLY A 60 10.25 -21.76 14.99
N LEU A 61 10.18 -20.59 15.62
CA LEU A 61 9.04 -20.21 16.48
C LEU A 61 7.73 -20.22 15.70
N LYS A 62 6.76 -20.93 16.23
CA LYS A 62 5.39 -20.99 15.71
C LYS A 62 4.42 -20.69 16.84
N THR A 63 3.74 -19.56 16.75
CA THR A 63 2.73 -19.12 17.72
C THR A 63 1.36 -18.99 17.04
N ALA A 64 0.31 -18.77 17.82
CA ALA A 64 -1.01 -18.47 17.29
C ALA A 64 -1.03 -17.15 16.48
N SER A 65 -0.11 -16.23 16.75
CA SER A 65 0.08 -14.96 16.01
C SER A 65 1.11 -15.05 14.88
N GLY A 66 1.66 -16.23 14.58
CA GLY A 66 2.61 -16.46 13.50
C GLY A 66 4.04 -16.73 13.97
N SER A 67 4.95 -15.80 13.76
CA SER A 67 6.39 -15.91 14.02
C SER A 67 6.93 -14.67 14.74
N ASN A 68 8.24 -14.59 14.95
CA ASN A 68 8.89 -13.48 15.66
C ASN A 68 8.63 -12.09 15.05
N ILE A 69 8.53 -11.98 13.73
CA ILE A 69 8.32 -10.68 13.07
C ILE A 69 6.84 -10.49 12.78
N PRO A 70 6.09 -9.70 13.61
CA PRO A 70 4.64 -9.65 13.58
C PRO A 70 4.14 -8.50 12.69
N THR A 71 4.43 -8.50 11.40
CA THR A 71 3.86 -7.51 10.46
C THR A 71 2.48 -7.92 9.96
N SER A 72 1.80 -7.05 9.22
CA SER A 72 0.37 -7.23 8.88
C SER A 72 0.05 -8.49 8.10
N PHE A 73 0.97 -8.96 7.24
CA PHE A 73 0.72 -10.06 6.32
C PHE A 73 1.88 -11.04 6.28
N ALA A 74 1.61 -12.26 5.80
CA ALA A 74 2.59 -13.32 5.65
C ALA A 74 3.25 -13.75 6.98
N ASN A 75 2.42 -14.05 7.97
CA ASN A 75 2.89 -14.37 9.32
C ASN A 75 2.95 -15.87 9.62
N GLU A 76 2.38 -16.73 8.79
CA GLU A 76 2.27 -18.17 9.02
C GLU A 76 3.63 -18.85 8.88
N GLN A 77 4.12 -19.39 10.01
CA GLN A 77 5.42 -20.03 10.11
C GLN A 77 5.40 -21.47 9.58
N ASN A 78 6.38 -21.79 8.72
CA ASN A 78 6.62 -23.13 8.17
C ASN A 78 5.34 -23.76 7.59
N SER A 79 4.68 -22.99 6.71
CA SER A 79 3.41 -23.36 6.09
C SER A 79 3.37 -22.82 4.65
N VAL A 80 2.84 -23.61 3.74
CA VAL A 80 2.37 -23.11 2.44
C VAL A 80 1.03 -22.45 2.70
N SER A 81 0.97 -21.14 2.53
CA SER A 81 -0.15 -20.32 2.98
C SER A 81 -0.72 -19.51 1.82
N LEU A 82 -2.01 -19.22 1.91
CA LEU A 82 -2.69 -18.34 0.98
C LEU A 82 -2.52 -16.88 1.43
N GLY A 83 -2.32 -15.99 0.50
CA GLY A 83 -2.42 -14.55 0.73
C GLY A 83 -3.83 -14.06 0.47
N MET A 84 -4.15 -13.74 -0.77
CA MET A 84 -5.48 -13.28 -1.18
C MET A 84 -5.81 -13.70 -2.62
N ILE A 85 -7.08 -13.67 -2.93
CA ILE A 85 -7.63 -13.47 -4.28
C ILE A 85 -8.33 -12.12 -4.27
N ASP A 86 -8.05 -11.25 -5.25
CA ASP A 86 -8.82 -10.05 -5.51
C ASP A 86 -9.37 -10.05 -6.94
N VAL A 87 -10.58 -9.54 -7.08
CA VAL A 87 -11.26 -9.33 -8.37
C VAL A 87 -11.87 -7.94 -8.38
N GLY A 88 -11.44 -7.13 -9.31
CA GLY A 88 -11.87 -5.76 -9.47
C GLY A 88 -12.55 -5.49 -10.82
N LEU A 89 -13.50 -4.57 -10.79
CA LEU A 89 -14.22 -4.03 -11.94
C LEU A 89 -14.08 -2.52 -11.97
N LYS A 90 -13.72 -1.96 -13.10
CA LYS A 90 -13.72 -0.50 -13.29
C LYS A 90 -14.31 -0.12 -14.64
N LYS A 91 -15.04 1.00 -14.67
CA LYS A 91 -15.60 1.55 -15.90
C LYS A 91 -15.76 3.06 -15.78
N LYS A 92 -15.60 3.77 -16.90
CA LYS A 92 -15.90 5.18 -17.03
C LYS A 92 -16.91 5.38 -18.16
N VAL A 93 -17.94 6.19 -17.91
CA VAL A 93 -18.97 6.60 -18.90
C VAL A 93 -19.13 8.12 -18.80
N GLY A 94 -18.68 8.83 -19.81
CA GLY A 94 -18.63 10.30 -19.76
C GLY A 94 -17.77 10.80 -18.59
N LYS A 95 -18.40 11.54 -17.67
CA LYS A 95 -17.77 12.10 -16.48
C LYS A 95 -17.82 11.19 -15.25
N ALA A 96 -18.66 10.15 -15.28
CA ALA A 96 -18.82 9.23 -14.15
C ALA A 96 -17.97 8.00 -14.31
N SER A 97 -17.35 7.53 -13.22
CA SER A 97 -16.61 6.27 -13.16
C SER A 97 -16.85 5.56 -11.83
N PHE A 98 -16.63 4.26 -11.82
CA PHE A 98 -16.62 3.48 -10.59
C PHE A 98 -15.43 2.52 -10.56
N LEU A 99 -15.08 2.11 -9.35
CA LEU A 99 -14.23 0.98 -9.08
C LEU A 99 -14.87 0.15 -7.96
N GLY A 100 -15.04 -1.14 -8.20
CA GLY A 100 -15.44 -2.12 -7.21
C GLY A 100 -14.44 -3.27 -7.21
N GLU A 101 -13.90 -3.62 -6.04
CA GLU A 101 -12.91 -4.67 -5.86
C GLU A 101 -13.24 -5.47 -4.61
N LEU A 102 -13.30 -6.76 -4.78
CA LEU A 102 -13.58 -7.74 -3.73
C LEU A 102 -12.34 -8.59 -3.51
N SER A 103 -12.04 -8.87 -2.25
CA SER A 103 -10.92 -9.71 -1.85
C SER A 103 -11.41 -10.87 -0.99
N PHE A 104 -10.75 -12.02 -1.14
CA PHE A 104 -10.96 -13.23 -0.37
C PHE A 104 -9.60 -13.71 0.15
N GLY A 105 -9.57 -14.25 1.34
CA GLY A 105 -8.37 -14.74 1.98
C GLY A 105 -7.89 -13.86 3.15
N PRO A 106 -6.87 -14.29 3.89
CA PRO A 106 -6.46 -13.65 5.14
C PRO A 106 -5.84 -12.27 4.95
N ARG A 107 -5.22 -11.99 3.80
CA ARG A 107 -4.53 -10.72 3.54
C ARG A 107 -5.53 -9.57 3.41
N GLY A 108 -5.45 -8.60 4.30
CA GLY A 108 -6.32 -7.44 4.35
C GLY A 108 -7.67 -7.64 5.06
N GLN A 109 -8.05 -8.86 5.40
CA GLN A 109 -9.34 -9.15 6.03
C GLN A 109 -9.51 -8.40 7.36
N GLY A 110 -8.56 -8.53 8.27
CA GLY A 110 -8.61 -7.88 9.58
C GLY A 110 -8.56 -6.35 9.54
N GLN A 111 -8.13 -5.78 8.43
CA GLN A 111 -8.00 -4.34 8.21
C GLN A 111 -9.25 -3.73 7.57
N SER A 112 -10.02 -4.54 6.86
CA SER A 112 -11.17 -4.06 6.06
C SER A 112 -12.51 -4.29 6.76
N ILE A 113 -12.62 -5.33 7.56
CA ILE A 113 -13.85 -5.65 8.31
C ILE A 113 -13.58 -5.41 9.78
N PRO A 114 -14.31 -4.46 10.43
CA PRO A 114 -14.31 -4.40 11.88
C PRO A 114 -14.93 -5.68 12.40
N THR A 115 -14.11 -6.57 12.88
CA THR A 115 -14.55 -7.87 13.38
C THR A 115 -15.28 -7.68 14.71
N PRO A 116 -16.57 -8.01 14.83
CA PRO A 116 -17.08 -8.42 16.13
C PRO A 116 -16.25 -9.64 16.55
N ALA A 117 -15.85 -9.70 17.81
CA ALA A 117 -14.95 -10.71 18.37
C ALA A 117 -15.39 -12.18 18.18
N SER A 118 -16.47 -12.45 17.48
CA SER A 118 -17.05 -13.77 17.24
C SER A 118 -17.12 -14.23 15.78
N SER A 119 -16.71 -13.40 14.80
CA SER A 119 -16.78 -13.81 13.38
C SER A 119 -15.41 -14.21 12.86
N THR A 120 -15.02 -15.44 13.14
CA THR A 120 -13.74 -16.01 12.73
C THR A 120 -13.66 -16.44 11.26
N ASP A 121 -14.75 -16.38 10.50
CA ASP A 121 -14.89 -17.18 9.28
C ASP A 121 -15.14 -16.39 7.99
N ASN A 122 -15.11 -15.05 8.01
CA ASN A 122 -15.30 -14.27 6.80
C ASN A 122 -13.97 -14.01 6.09
N SER A 123 -13.65 -14.84 5.12
CA SER A 123 -12.50 -14.59 4.23
C SER A 123 -12.80 -13.61 3.08
N PHE A 124 -13.97 -13.00 3.10
CA PHE A 124 -14.45 -12.06 2.09
C PHE A 124 -14.48 -10.63 2.63
N HIS A 125 -13.99 -9.67 1.86
CA HIS A 125 -14.07 -8.25 2.21
C HIS A 125 -14.05 -7.36 0.96
N ILE A 126 -14.57 -6.14 1.12
CA ILE A 126 -14.49 -5.10 0.10
C ILE A 126 -13.13 -4.43 0.22
N GLN A 127 -12.32 -4.50 -0.85
CA GLN A 127 -11.03 -3.82 -0.92
C GLN A 127 -11.21 -2.37 -1.37
N ASN A 128 -12.03 -2.14 -2.39
CA ASN A 128 -12.39 -0.82 -2.89
C ASN A 128 -13.85 -0.82 -3.37
N LEU A 129 -14.59 0.22 -3.04
CA LEU A 129 -15.92 0.47 -3.59
C LEU A 129 -16.20 1.97 -3.59
N TYR A 130 -15.97 2.61 -4.72
CA TYR A 130 -16.18 4.04 -4.83
C TYR A 130 -16.69 4.47 -6.22
N ILE A 131 -17.30 5.64 -6.23
CA ILE A 131 -17.76 6.33 -7.44
C ILE A 131 -16.99 7.64 -7.54
N SER A 132 -16.58 8.00 -8.77
CA SER A 132 -15.94 9.27 -9.07
C SER A 132 -16.69 10.02 -10.15
N TYR A 133 -16.67 11.35 -10.06
CA TYR A 133 -17.27 12.24 -11.05
C TYR A 133 -16.38 13.43 -11.37
N ASP A 134 -16.07 13.63 -12.66
CA ASP A 134 -15.31 14.77 -13.14
C ASP A 134 -16.22 16.00 -13.26
N LEU A 135 -16.25 16.86 -12.25
CA LEU A 135 -17.00 18.12 -12.30
C LEU A 135 -16.50 19.00 -13.45
N THR A 136 -15.18 19.08 -13.58
CA THR A 136 -14.47 19.75 -14.68
C THR A 136 -13.30 18.89 -15.15
N ASP A 137 -12.59 19.30 -16.18
CA ASP A 137 -11.37 18.63 -16.64
C ASP A 137 -10.23 18.63 -15.58
N LYS A 138 -10.37 19.46 -14.54
CA LYS A 138 -9.36 19.60 -13.48
C LYS A 138 -9.85 19.20 -12.09
N LEU A 139 -11.16 19.09 -11.88
CA LEU A 139 -11.75 18.81 -10.57
C LEU A 139 -12.55 17.51 -10.62
N ASN A 140 -12.08 16.54 -9.86
CA ASN A 140 -12.73 15.24 -9.65
C ASN A 140 -13.25 15.12 -8.20
N LEU A 141 -14.44 14.59 -8.05
CA LEU A 141 -14.99 14.16 -6.76
C LEU A 141 -15.02 12.64 -6.71
N THR A 142 -14.62 12.06 -5.57
CA THR A 142 -14.67 10.61 -5.32
C THR A 142 -15.28 10.35 -3.96
N GLY A 143 -16.30 9.50 -3.92
CA GLY A 143 -16.96 9.09 -2.68
C GLY A 143 -17.09 7.58 -2.59
N GLY A 144 -16.87 7.04 -1.39
CA GLY A 144 -16.96 5.62 -1.08
C GLY A 144 -15.86 5.12 -0.18
N TYR A 145 -15.57 3.83 -0.29
CA TYR A 145 -14.52 3.14 0.44
C TYR A 145 -13.34 2.85 -0.50
N MET A 146 -12.16 3.30 -0.14
CA MET A 146 -11.01 3.31 -1.04
C MET A 146 -9.71 3.02 -0.28
N SER A 147 -8.73 2.47 -0.98
CA SER A 147 -7.37 2.36 -0.46
C SER A 147 -6.87 3.70 0.02
N THR A 148 -6.14 3.68 1.13
CA THR A 148 -5.64 4.90 1.76
C THR A 148 -4.73 5.69 0.81
N PHE A 149 -4.66 7.00 1.03
CA PHE A 149 -3.67 7.88 0.40
C PHE A 149 -2.43 8.10 1.27
N ILE A 150 -2.39 7.50 2.47
CA ILE A 150 -1.30 7.54 3.43
C ILE A 150 -0.41 6.31 3.22
N GLY A 151 0.91 6.51 3.28
CA GLY A 151 1.88 5.42 3.22
C GLY A 151 2.29 5.02 1.79
N TYR A 152 3.30 4.17 1.71
CA TYR A 152 3.96 3.75 0.47
C TYR A 152 3.52 2.37 -0.01
N GLU A 153 3.35 1.44 0.92
CA GLU A 153 2.91 0.07 0.65
C GLU A 153 1.39 -0.04 0.61
N VAL A 154 0.87 -1.11 0.02
CA VAL A 154 -0.56 -1.38 -0.13
C VAL A 154 -0.90 -2.82 0.27
N ILE A 155 -2.19 -3.12 0.43
CA ILE A 155 -2.65 -4.46 0.81
C ILE A 155 -2.33 -5.48 -0.29
N SER A 156 -2.71 -5.20 -1.56
CA SER A 156 -2.45 -6.14 -2.65
C SER A 156 -0.94 -6.28 -2.91
N PRO A 157 -0.40 -7.51 -2.98
CA PRO A 157 1.01 -7.74 -3.24
C PRO A 157 1.45 -7.26 -4.63
N THR A 158 0.53 -7.08 -5.55
CA THR A 158 0.82 -6.57 -6.91
C THR A 158 1.29 -5.13 -6.91
N GLY A 159 0.94 -4.33 -5.90
CA GLY A 159 1.35 -2.93 -5.73
C GLY A 159 2.68 -2.75 -4.98
N ASN A 160 3.22 -3.82 -4.39
CA ASN A 160 4.42 -3.78 -3.58
C ASN A 160 5.60 -4.45 -4.28
N PHE A 161 6.82 -3.97 -4.04
CA PHE A 161 8.04 -4.66 -4.48
C PHE A 161 8.41 -5.81 -3.54
N ASN A 162 8.37 -5.55 -2.23
CA ASN A 162 8.56 -6.55 -1.18
C ASN A 162 7.22 -7.25 -0.90
N TYR A 163 7.26 -8.56 -0.64
CA TYR A 163 6.05 -9.31 -0.31
C TYR A 163 5.64 -9.11 1.16
N SER A 164 6.60 -9.14 2.08
CA SER A 164 6.35 -8.74 3.48
C SER A 164 6.22 -7.22 3.61
N THR A 165 5.45 -6.78 4.60
CA THR A 165 5.16 -5.37 4.82
C THR A 165 6.08 -4.74 5.87
N SER A 166 6.25 -3.41 5.78
CA SER A 166 6.98 -2.61 6.75
C SER A 166 6.21 -2.43 8.06
N TYR A 167 6.86 -2.00 9.11
CA TYR A 167 6.21 -1.56 10.34
C TYR A 167 5.45 -0.25 10.13
N LEU A 168 5.92 0.65 9.27
CA LEU A 168 5.18 1.83 8.85
C LEU A 168 3.82 1.47 8.27
N PHE A 169 3.78 0.55 7.30
CA PHE A 169 2.53 0.07 6.74
C PHE A 169 1.66 -0.62 7.79
N THR A 170 2.24 -1.48 8.63
CA THR A 170 1.51 -2.25 9.64
C THR A 170 0.79 -1.36 10.66
N ASN A 171 1.34 -0.20 10.98
CA ASN A 171 0.78 0.74 11.95
C ASN A 171 0.02 1.92 11.32
N GLY A 172 0.04 2.05 9.99
CA GLY A 172 -0.69 3.08 9.25
C GLY A 172 -2.13 2.69 8.91
N PRO A 173 -2.88 3.58 8.27
CA PRO A 173 -4.21 3.27 7.76
C PRO A 173 -4.11 2.39 6.50
N PHE A 174 -5.10 1.52 6.30
CA PHE A 174 -5.18 0.66 5.10
C PHE A 174 -6.20 1.18 4.10
N GLN A 175 -7.30 1.72 4.58
CA GLN A 175 -8.46 2.14 3.81
C GLN A 175 -9.04 3.43 4.35
N ASN A 176 -9.72 4.19 3.48
CA ASN A 176 -10.46 5.39 3.88
C ASN A 176 -11.88 5.34 3.33
N GLY A 177 -12.88 5.44 4.20
CA GLY A 177 -14.28 5.62 3.82
C GLY A 177 -14.67 7.10 3.92
N GLY A 178 -15.10 7.72 2.79
CA GLY A 178 -15.43 9.13 2.82
C GLY A 178 -15.63 9.77 1.45
N LEU A 179 -15.49 11.08 1.41
CA LEU A 179 -15.60 11.92 0.22
C LEU A 179 -14.36 12.77 0.08
N LYS A 180 -13.77 12.77 -1.12
CA LYS A 180 -12.60 13.61 -1.46
C LYS A 180 -12.80 14.35 -2.77
N ALA A 181 -12.19 15.52 -2.88
CA ALA A 181 -12.05 16.31 -4.09
C ALA A 181 -10.57 16.39 -4.48
N THR A 182 -10.27 16.16 -5.75
CA THR A 182 -8.91 16.28 -6.28
C THR A 182 -8.90 17.35 -7.36
N TYR A 183 -8.05 18.37 -7.20
CA TYR A 183 -7.84 19.42 -8.19
C TYR A 183 -6.45 19.29 -8.80
N THR A 184 -6.42 19.17 -10.14
CA THR A 184 -5.19 19.05 -10.94
C THR A 184 -4.82 20.43 -11.49
N PHE A 185 -3.79 21.05 -10.92
CA PHE A 185 -3.29 22.35 -11.39
C PHE A 185 -2.54 22.21 -12.72
N SER A 186 -1.72 21.15 -12.81
CA SER A 186 -0.90 20.80 -13.98
C SER A 186 -0.51 19.33 -13.91
N ASP A 187 0.19 18.82 -14.93
CA ASP A 187 0.76 17.47 -14.95
C ASP A 187 1.79 17.24 -13.82
N ARG A 188 2.20 18.29 -13.13
CA ARG A 188 3.23 18.26 -12.09
C ARG A 188 2.70 18.53 -10.69
N VAL A 189 1.48 19.04 -10.56
CA VAL A 189 0.93 19.43 -9.25
C VAL A 189 -0.55 19.13 -9.20
N SER A 190 -0.97 18.38 -8.18
CA SER A 190 -2.37 18.22 -7.82
C SER A 190 -2.55 18.28 -6.30
N LEU A 191 -3.73 18.71 -5.87
CA LEU A 191 -4.12 18.77 -4.47
C LEU A 191 -5.42 18.00 -4.28
N MET A 192 -5.42 17.08 -3.35
CA MET A 192 -6.62 16.40 -2.86
C MET A 192 -6.93 16.90 -1.45
N ALA A 193 -8.21 17.09 -1.15
CA ALA A 193 -8.73 17.28 0.20
C ALA A 193 -10.01 16.47 0.38
N GLY A 194 -10.25 15.97 1.59
CA GLY A 194 -11.39 15.11 1.84
C GLY A 194 -11.79 15.03 3.31
N ILE A 195 -12.99 14.51 3.52
CA ILE A 195 -13.56 14.19 4.82
C ILE A 195 -13.86 12.70 4.87
N PHE A 196 -13.53 12.08 5.98
CA PHE A 196 -13.57 10.63 6.14
C PHE A 196 -14.25 10.25 7.46
N ASN A 197 -14.61 8.98 7.58
CA ASN A 197 -15.20 8.43 8.78
C ASN A 197 -14.27 8.58 10.00
N ASP A 198 -14.82 8.38 11.18
CA ASP A 198 -14.16 8.52 12.48
C ASP A 198 -12.99 7.54 12.70
N LYS A 199 -12.94 6.45 11.93
CA LYS A 199 -11.81 5.52 11.86
C LYS A 199 -11.49 5.23 10.40
N TRP A 200 -10.25 5.29 10.09
CA TRP A 200 -9.75 5.21 8.72
C TRP A 200 -9.84 3.83 8.04
N ASN A 201 -10.33 2.78 8.71
CA ASN A 201 -10.51 1.46 8.13
C ASN A 201 -11.97 1.02 8.00
N LEU A 202 -12.95 1.87 8.29
CA LEU A 202 -14.35 1.47 8.36
C LEU A 202 -15.10 1.71 7.04
N TYR A 203 -15.91 0.74 6.61
CA TYR A 203 -16.89 0.94 5.54
C TYR A 203 -17.90 2.02 5.87
N GLN A 204 -18.31 2.05 7.12
CA GLN A 204 -19.29 2.99 7.66
C GLN A 204 -18.96 3.28 9.12
N SER A 205 -19.40 4.43 9.59
CA SER A 205 -19.23 4.83 10.96
C SER A 205 -20.57 4.85 11.69
N ASN A 206 -20.56 4.47 12.94
CA ASN A 206 -21.67 4.70 13.89
C ASN A 206 -21.52 6.02 14.67
N LYS A 207 -20.52 6.81 14.33
CA LYS A 207 -20.25 8.15 14.83
C LYS A 207 -20.38 9.17 13.71
N SER A 208 -19.92 10.37 13.90
CA SER A 208 -19.88 11.41 12.88
C SER A 208 -18.67 11.28 11.97
N VAL A 209 -18.76 11.78 10.73
CA VAL A 209 -17.60 12.05 9.91
C VAL A 209 -16.76 13.12 10.59
N ASN A 210 -15.56 12.77 11.07
CA ASN A 210 -14.74 13.64 11.90
C ASN A 210 -13.25 13.62 11.54
N THR A 211 -12.89 12.99 10.44
CA THR A 211 -11.51 12.91 9.97
C THR A 211 -11.36 13.73 8.69
N PHE A 212 -10.38 14.65 8.68
CA PHE A 212 -9.98 15.44 7.53
C PHE A 212 -8.68 14.89 6.95
N GLY A 213 -8.54 14.88 5.62
CA GLY A 213 -7.32 14.48 4.96
C GLY A 213 -6.98 15.36 3.77
N ALA A 214 -5.69 15.46 3.48
CA ALA A 214 -5.17 16.18 2.31
C ALA A 214 -3.94 15.48 1.75
N GLN A 215 -3.74 15.61 0.44
CA GLN A 215 -2.56 15.11 -0.26
C GLN A 215 -2.12 16.12 -1.31
N LEU A 216 -0.86 16.53 -1.26
CA LEU A 216 -0.23 17.31 -2.31
C LEU A 216 0.68 16.39 -3.13
N MET A 217 0.36 16.20 -4.41
CA MET A 217 1.23 15.51 -5.36
C MET A 217 2.08 16.54 -6.10
N VAL A 218 3.38 16.27 -6.18
CA VAL A 218 4.34 17.07 -6.97
C VAL A 218 5.24 16.16 -7.81
N VAL A 219 5.59 16.65 -9.00
CA VAL A 219 6.57 16.05 -9.91
C VAL A 219 7.72 17.05 -10.09
N PRO A 220 8.72 17.08 -9.17
CA PRO A 220 9.78 18.09 -9.19
C PRO A 220 10.60 18.07 -10.48
N VAL A 221 10.95 16.87 -10.93
CA VAL A 221 11.61 16.59 -12.21
C VAL A 221 10.96 15.36 -12.86
N LYS A 222 11.24 15.16 -14.14
CA LYS A 222 10.72 13.98 -14.88
C LYS A 222 11.06 12.68 -14.15
N ASN A 223 10.10 11.77 -14.07
CA ASN A 223 10.20 10.46 -13.42
C ASN A 223 10.37 10.50 -11.89
N TRP A 224 10.21 11.64 -11.25
CA TRP A 224 10.18 11.76 -9.80
C TRP A 224 8.82 12.28 -9.36
N THR A 225 8.06 11.45 -8.63
CA THR A 225 6.77 11.83 -8.04
C THR A 225 6.89 11.76 -6.52
N ALA A 226 6.41 12.78 -5.84
CA ALA A 226 6.34 12.84 -4.39
C ALA A 226 4.91 13.23 -3.95
N TYR A 227 4.50 12.68 -2.80
CA TYR A 227 3.23 12.98 -2.16
C TYR A 227 3.51 13.42 -0.72
N LEU A 228 2.97 14.58 -0.36
CA LEU A 228 2.88 15.04 1.02
C LEU A 228 1.46 14.81 1.48
N ASN A 229 1.30 13.95 2.46
CA ASN A 229 0.03 13.49 2.95
C ASN A 229 -0.22 13.99 4.38
N PHE A 230 -1.46 14.29 4.66
CA PHE A 230 -1.92 14.71 5.98
C PHE A 230 -3.29 14.09 6.27
N ILE A 231 -3.47 13.55 7.46
CA ILE A 231 -4.78 13.13 7.95
C ILE A 231 -4.87 13.47 9.44
N SER A 232 -6.04 13.96 9.87
CA SER A 232 -6.28 14.31 11.27
C SER A 232 -7.76 14.15 11.62
N GLY A 233 -8.01 13.56 12.77
CA GLY A 233 -9.37 13.40 13.31
C GLY A 233 -9.35 13.08 14.80
N HIS A 234 -10.45 13.38 15.48
CA HIS A 234 -10.58 13.16 16.91
C HIS A 234 -10.31 11.72 17.32
N ASP A 235 -10.88 10.77 16.57
CA ASP A 235 -10.73 9.33 16.85
C ASP A 235 -9.67 8.66 15.94
N SER A 236 -9.14 9.37 14.95
CA SER A 236 -8.15 8.87 14.01
C SER A 236 -6.70 9.21 14.36
N GLY A 237 -6.51 10.22 15.24
CA GLY A 237 -5.19 10.81 15.48
C GLY A 237 -4.76 11.73 14.34
N THR A 238 -3.48 12.08 14.30
CA THR A 238 -2.91 12.98 13.29
C THR A 238 -1.65 12.36 12.69
N GLU A 239 -1.60 12.26 11.37
CA GLU A 239 -0.44 11.74 10.63
C GLU A 239 0.00 12.71 9.55
N PHE A 240 1.31 12.95 9.50
CA PHE A 240 2.02 13.53 8.36
C PHE A 240 2.85 12.43 7.73
N ASP A 241 2.71 12.27 6.44
CA ASP A 241 3.37 11.22 5.68
C ASP A 241 3.97 11.80 4.39
N LEU A 242 5.15 11.36 4.05
CA LEU A 242 5.83 11.63 2.78
C LEU A 242 6.10 10.32 2.08
N THR A 243 5.58 10.18 0.87
CA THR A 243 5.97 9.10 -0.02
C THR A 243 6.58 9.64 -1.30
N THR A 244 7.58 8.97 -1.84
CA THR A 244 8.16 9.37 -3.12
C THR A 244 8.73 8.18 -3.88
N ASN A 245 8.68 8.29 -5.21
CA ASN A 245 9.28 7.37 -6.16
C ASN A 245 10.06 8.14 -7.21
N TYR A 246 11.34 7.81 -7.37
CA TYR A 246 12.21 8.40 -8.37
C TYR A 246 12.88 7.33 -9.23
N GLN A 247 12.52 7.26 -10.51
CA GLN A 247 13.24 6.46 -11.50
C GLN A 247 14.48 7.25 -11.93
N ILE A 248 15.59 7.01 -11.26
CA ILE A 248 16.85 7.76 -11.42
C ILE A 248 17.52 7.43 -12.77
N THR A 249 17.54 6.13 -13.12
CA THR A 249 17.97 5.65 -14.44
C THR A 249 16.93 4.66 -15.00
N SER A 250 17.11 4.16 -16.19
CA SER A 250 16.24 3.11 -16.75
C SER A 250 16.23 1.82 -15.91
N ALA A 251 17.29 1.58 -15.15
CA ALA A 251 17.46 0.37 -14.33
C ALA A 251 17.27 0.63 -12.83
N PHE A 252 17.54 1.84 -12.34
CA PHE A 252 17.55 2.12 -10.90
C PHE A 252 16.41 3.06 -10.47
N LYS A 253 15.60 2.57 -9.53
CA LYS A 253 14.50 3.28 -8.88
C LYS A 253 14.76 3.39 -7.38
N LEU A 254 14.42 4.53 -6.81
CA LEU A 254 14.46 4.77 -5.36
C LEU A 254 13.06 5.20 -4.88
N GLY A 255 12.53 4.46 -3.93
CA GLY A 255 11.34 4.81 -3.16
C GLY A 255 11.71 5.27 -1.75
N LEU A 256 10.86 6.08 -1.14
CA LEU A 256 10.95 6.49 0.26
C LEU A 256 9.55 6.63 0.84
N ASN A 257 9.41 6.23 2.11
CA ASN A 257 8.30 6.59 2.97
C ASN A 257 8.85 7.17 4.27
N GLY A 258 8.30 8.29 4.72
CA GLY A 258 8.59 8.86 6.03
C GLY A 258 7.30 9.33 6.68
N ALA A 259 7.03 8.94 7.91
CA ALA A 259 5.80 9.27 8.61
C ALA A 259 6.04 9.66 10.06
N THR A 260 5.20 10.55 10.56
CA THR A 260 5.03 10.86 11.99
C THR A 260 3.56 10.85 12.33
N PHE A 261 3.20 10.07 13.34
CA PHE A 261 1.83 9.92 13.81
C PHE A 261 1.73 10.31 15.27
N SER A 262 0.66 11.01 15.61
CA SER A 262 0.25 11.31 16.99
C SER A 262 -1.09 10.64 17.25
N ALA A 263 -1.17 9.92 18.35
CA ALA A 263 -2.35 9.15 18.76
C ALA A 263 -3.63 10.01 18.87
N PRO A 264 -4.82 9.37 18.83
CA PRO A 264 -6.10 10.05 18.99
C PRO A 264 -6.21 10.82 20.31
N SER A 265 -7.15 11.76 20.37
CA SER A 265 -7.45 12.53 21.56
C SER A 265 -7.68 11.64 22.77
N GLY A 266 -7.05 11.96 23.90
CA GLY A 266 -7.12 11.17 25.13
C GLY A 266 -6.10 10.03 25.23
N THR A 267 -5.27 9.81 24.20
CA THR A 267 -4.18 8.84 24.21
C THR A 267 -2.88 9.55 23.90
N SER A 268 -1.85 9.37 24.71
CA SER A 268 -0.52 9.92 24.45
C SER A 268 0.32 8.99 23.57
N GLY A 269 1.32 9.54 22.86
CA GLY A 269 2.25 8.75 22.03
C GLY A 269 1.90 8.76 20.55
N GLY A 270 2.24 7.67 19.88
CA GLY A 270 2.16 7.50 18.43
C GLY A 270 3.41 6.81 17.86
N PHE A 271 3.80 7.15 16.62
CA PHE A 271 5.02 6.61 16.03
C PHE A 271 5.74 7.61 15.12
N ASP A 272 7.01 7.33 14.87
CA ASP A 272 7.83 7.93 13.83
C ASP A 272 8.48 6.81 13.02
N GLY A 273 8.66 7.00 11.71
CA GLY A 273 9.35 6.00 10.92
C GLY A 273 9.82 6.52 9.58
N VAL A 274 10.80 5.81 9.02
CA VAL A 274 11.30 6.03 7.67
C VAL A 274 11.69 4.70 7.05
N ALA A 275 11.35 4.52 5.76
CA ALA A 275 11.75 3.37 4.97
C ALA A 275 12.26 3.80 3.60
N LEU A 276 13.32 3.14 3.12
CA LEU A 276 13.92 3.32 1.81
C LEU A 276 13.76 2.04 0.99
N TYR A 277 13.47 2.20 -0.31
CA TYR A 277 13.18 1.11 -1.24
C TYR A 277 14.01 1.25 -2.53
N PRO A 278 15.35 1.05 -2.48
CA PRO A 278 16.15 0.97 -3.69
C PRO A 278 15.85 -0.31 -4.48
N GLN A 279 15.69 -0.18 -5.79
CA GLN A 279 15.39 -1.25 -6.73
C GLN A 279 16.29 -1.16 -7.96
N LEU A 280 16.84 -2.29 -8.40
CA LEU A 280 17.70 -2.40 -9.56
C LEU A 280 17.20 -3.47 -10.53
N ALA A 281 16.70 -3.07 -11.68
CA ALA A 281 16.36 -3.98 -12.77
C ALA A 281 17.66 -4.46 -13.43
N VAL A 282 18.04 -5.71 -13.19
CA VAL A 282 19.23 -6.33 -13.79
C VAL A 282 18.94 -6.97 -15.13
N SER A 283 17.66 -7.25 -15.41
CA SER A 283 17.15 -7.66 -16.72
C SER A 283 15.64 -7.33 -16.81
N PRO A 284 15.01 -7.47 -17.99
CA PRO A 284 13.56 -7.29 -18.12
C PRO A 284 12.72 -8.23 -17.24
N ALA A 285 13.28 -9.38 -16.85
CA ALA A 285 12.61 -10.40 -16.05
C ALA A 285 13.03 -10.38 -14.57
N VAL A 286 14.12 -9.68 -14.19
CA VAL A 286 14.71 -9.77 -12.86
C VAL A 286 14.98 -8.38 -12.29
N THR A 287 14.40 -8.10 -11.13
CA THR A 287 14.67 -6.88 -10.36
C THR A 287 15.10 -7.25 -8.95
N LEU A 288 16.21 -6.70 -8.50
CA LEU A 288 16.69 -6.78 -7.13
C LEU A 288 16.19 -5.56 -6.35
N GLY A 289 15.90 -5.72 -5.09
CA GLY A 289 15.54 -4.59 -4.24
C GLY A 289 15.84 -4.84 -2.77
N LEU A 290 15.94 -3.74 -2.06
CA LEU A 290 16.07 -3.72 -0.62
C LEU A 290 14.96 -2.85 -0.02
N ARG A 291 14.58 -3.15 1.21
CA ARG A 291 13.88 -2.23 2.11
C ARG A 291 14.70 -2.08 3.36
N GLY A 292 15.16 -0.85 3.65
CA GLY A 292 15.74 -0.50 4.94
C GLY A 292 14.75 0.36 5.71
N GLU A 293 14.36 -0.06 6.92
CA GLU A 293 13.35 0.61 7.73
C GLU A 293 13.88 0.92 9.13
N TYR A 294 13.55 2.10 9.63
CA TYR A 294 13.62 2.47 11.04
C TYR A 294 12.22 2.87 11.49
N PHE A 295 11.73 2.26 12.56
CA PHE A 295 10.44 2.52 13.16
C PHE A 295 10.58 2.72 14.67
N LYS A 296 9.95 3.76 15.21
CA LYS A 296 9.96 4.08 16.64
C LYS A 296 8.54 4.29 17.14
N CYS A 297 8.16 3.59 18.21
CA CYS A 297 7.01 3.94 19.02
C CYS A 297 7.38 5.12 19.94
N LYS A 298 6.59 6.20 19.93
CA LYS A 298 6.77 7.34 20.84
C LYS A 298 6.45 6.94 22.27
N ASP A 299 7.02 7.64 23.23
CA ASP A 299 6.62 7.49 24.63
C ASP A 299 5.13 7.83 24.81
N GLY A 300 4.42 7.05 25.60
CA GLY A 300 3.00 7.26 25.87
C GLY A 300 2.20 5.96 26.00
N ASP A 301 0.87 6.10 25.94
CA ASP A 301 -0.09 5.01 26.13
C ASP A 301 -0.41 4.27 24.81
N TYR A 302 -0.07 4.88 23.66
CA TYR A 302 -0.30 4.28 22.36
C TYR A 302 0.68 3.14 22.11
N THR A 303 0.15 1.98 21.73
CA THR A 303 0.95 0.80 21.41
C THR A 303 1.05 0.58 19.91
N THR A 304 2.19 0.13 19.44
CA THR A 304 2.45 -0.19 18.04
C THR A 304 2.86 -1.65 17.86
N VAL A 305 2.70 -2.16 16.65
CA VAL A 305 3.34 -3.42 16.26
C VAL A 305 4.82 -3.15 15.99
N GLY A 306 5.69 -4.00 16.53
CA GLY A 306 7.14 -3.97 16.27
C GLY A 306 7.97 -3.26 17.32
N ALA A 307 7.44 -2.28 18.05
CA ALA A 307 8.17 -1.56 19.10
C ALA A 307 7.27 -1.19 20.28
N ALA A 308 7.74 -1.34 21.49
CA ALA A 308 7.08 -0.86 22.69
C ALA A 308 7.23 0.68 22.81
N PRO A 309 6.39 1.37 23.62
CA PRO A 309 6.52 2.80 23.88
C PRO A 309 7.97 3.20 24.27
N GLY A 310 8.49 4.23 23.64
CA GLY A 310 9.86 4.72 23.81
C GLY A 310 10.96 3.88 23.10
N LYS A 311 10.58 2.80 22.43
CA LYS A 311 11.52 1.88 21.77
C LYS A 311 11.45 1.95 20.25
N SER A 312 12.40 1.28 19.59
CA SER A 312 12.50 1.27 18.13
C SER A 312 12.93 -0.08 17.60
N VAL A 313 12.58 -0.33 16.35
CA VAL A 313 13.00 -1.48 15.57
C VAL A 313 13.60 -1.02 14.23
N THR A 314 14.63 -1.70 13.77
CA THR A 314 15.18 -1.56 12.42
C THR A 314 14.92 -2.85 11.65
N GLY A 315 14.54 -2.73 10.39
CA GLY A 315 14.31 -3.87 9.49
C GLY A 315 15.16 -3.73 8.22
N LEU A 316 15.78 -4.81 7.79
CA LEU A 316 16.43 -4.91 6.49
C LEU A 316 15.82 -6.08 5.72
N THR A 317 15.26 -5.81 4.57
CA THR A 317 14.64 -6.82 3.71
C THR A 317 15.30 -6.80 2.33
N ALA A 318 15.80 -7.95 1.88
CA ALA A 318 16.33 -8.16 0.53
C ALA A 318 15.36 -9.02 -0.27
N THR A 319 14.97 -8.54 -1.44
CA THR A 319 13.92 -9.15 -2.27
C THR A 319 14.39 -9.24 -3.73
N VAL A 320 14.03 -10.32 -4.39
CA VAL A 320 14.18 -10.48 -5.85
C VAL A 320 12.80 -10.71 -6.46
N ASN A 321 12.48 -9.99 -7.52
CA ASN A 321 11.28 -10.24 -8.32
C ASN A 321 11.66 -10.89 -9.64
N PHE A 322 11.21 -12.15 -9.84
CA PHE A 322 11.32 -12.89 -11.10
C PHE A 322 9.98 -12.83 -11.82
N LYS A 323 9.95 -12.13 -12.96
CA LYS A 323 8.73 -11.94 -13.77
C LYS A 323 8.65 -12.90 -14.94
N TYR A 324 7.53 -13.61 -15.05
CA TYR A 324 7.21 -14.55 -16.12
C TYR A 324 5.80 -14.25 -16.66
N GLY A 325 5.68 -13.23 -17.51
CA GLY A 325 4.36 -12.74 -17.93
C GLY A 325 3.54 -12.22 -16.75
N PRO A 326 2.35 -12.79 -16.47
CA PRO A 326 1.51 -12.38 -15.35
C PRO A 326 1.98 -12.92 -13.99
N LEU A 327 2.89 -13.91 -13.97
CA LEU A 327 3.42 -14.51 -12.75
C LEU A 327 4.68 -13.78 -12.28
N THR A 328 4.74 -13.43 -10.99
CA THR A 328 5.94 -12.95 -10.31
C THR A 328 6.28 -13.89 -9.16
N VAL A 329 7.50 -14.43 -9.13
CA VAL A 329 8.04 -15.21 -8.00
C VAL A 329 8.96 -14.31 -7.20
N ILE A 330 8.77 -14.28 -5.87
CA ILE A 330 9.35 -13.28 -4.97
C ILE A 330 10.04 -13.99 -3.79
N PRO A 331 11.30 -14.44 -3.92
CA PRO A 331 12.10 -14.80 -2.76
C PRO A 331 12.54 -13.55 -1.99
N GLU A 332 12.49 -13.63 -0.67
CA GLU A 332 12.77 -12.53 0.25
C GLU A 332 13.47 -13.05 1.51
N VAL A 333 14.46 -12.31 2.01
CA VAL A 333 15.08 -12.49 3.33
C VAL A 333 14.92 -11.20 4.10
N ARG A 334 14.51 -11.30 5.37
CA ARG A 334 14.34 -10.17 6.27
C ARG A 334 15.09 -10.39 7.58
N LEU A 335 15.72 -9.32 8.06
CA LEU A 335 16.47 -9.25 9.32
C LEU A 335 15.92 -8.06 10.10
N ASP A 336 15.44 -8.30 11.32
CA ASP A 336 14.96 -7.25 12.21
C ASP A 336 15.80 -7.19 13.48
N HIS A 337 16.02 -5.98 13.98
CA HIS A 337 16.68 -5.71 15.25
C HIS A 337 15.90 -4.70 16.07
N ASN A 338 15.51 -5.10 17.28
CA ASN A 338 14.74 -4.26 18.21
C ASN A 338 15.63 -3.76 19.35
N LYS A 339 15.30 -2.63 19.92
CA LYS A 339 15.95 -2.09 21.12
C LYS A 339 15.73 -2.95 22.37
N ASP A 340 14.62 -3.69 22.41
CA ASP A 340 14.28 -4.62 23.49
C ASP A 340 14.41 -6.07 23.00
N GLU A 341 14.56 -7.00 23.93
CA GLU A 341 14.58 -8.44 23.66
C GLU A 341 13.15 -8.97 23.49
N VAL A 342 12.51 -8.63 22.36
CA VAL A 342 11.10 -8.96 22.06
C VAL A 342 10.94 -10.22 21.22
N PHE A 343 12.03 -10.70 20.63
CA PHE A 343 12.03 -11.92 19.83
C PHE A 343 12.49 -13.11 20.68
N LEU A 344 12.24 -14.32 20.22
CA LEU A 344 12.68 -15.56 20.88
C LEU A 344 13.69 -16.30 20.02
N GLN A 345 14.69 -16.89 20.68
CA GLN A 345 15.68 -17.76 20.05
C GLN A 345 15.06 -19.13 19.68
N SER A 346 15.86 -20.03 19.11
CA SER A 346 15.43 -21.36 18.66
C SER A 346 15.00 -22.32 19.79
N ASP A 347 15.31 -21.99 21.03
CA ASP A 347 14.78 -22.70 22.21
C ASP A 347 13.33 -22.27 22.57
N HIS A 348 12.82 -21.23 21.92
CA HIS A 348 11.50 -20.62 22.09
C HIS A 348 11.24 -20.07 23.50
N VAL A 349 12.28 -19.85 24.29
CA VAL A 349 12.22 -19.37 25.67
C VAL A 349 13.16 -18.17 25.87
N THR A 350 14.37 -18.22 25.32
CA THR A 350 15.37 -17.16 25.52
C THR A 350 15.06 -15.95 24.68
N PRO A 351 14.85 -14.76 25.28
CA PRO A 351 14.63 -13.53 24.55
C PRO A 351 15.86 -13.10 23.76
N THR A 352 15.64 -12.36 22.68
CA THR A 352 16.70 -11.78 21.85
C THR A 352 16.22 -10.50 21.17
N GLN A 353 17.18 -9.64 20.83
CA GLN A 353 16.93 -8.40 20.10
C GLN A 353 16.78 -8.58 18.59
N SER A 354 17.12 -9.74 18.04
CA SER A 354 17.17 -9.93 16.58
C SER A 354 16.34 -11.14 16.16
N ALA A 355 15.67 -10.98 15.01
CA ALA A 355 14.95 -12.04 14.34
C ALA A 355 15.26 -12.03 12.84
N SER A 356 15.16 -13.19 12.20
CA SER A 356 15.37 -13.32 10.77
C SER A 356 14.43 -14.35 10.17
N GLN A 357 14.03 -14.10 8.91
CA GLN A 357 13.14 -14.98 8.19
C GLN A 357 13.47 -15.04 6.70
N PHE A 358 13.11 -16.16 6.10
CA PHE A 358 13.03 -16.35 4.66
C PHE A 358 11.56 -16.44 4.23
N LEU A 359 11.26 -15.93 3.06
CA LEU A 359 9.93 -16.03 2.46
C LEU A 359 10.10 -16.23 0.95
N ILE A 360 9.21 -17.03 0.35
CA ILE A 360 9.04 -17.09 -1.09
C ILE A 360 7.55 -17.00 -1.41
N ALA A 361 7.19 -16.10 -2.32
CA ALA A 361 5.80 -15.93 -2.76
C ALA A 361 5.69 -16.10 -4.27
N ALA A 362 4.49 -16.49 -4.70
CA ALA A 362 4.07 -16.51 -6.10
C ALA A 362 2.81 -15.65 -6.23
N VAL A 363 2.87 -14.62 -7.06
CA VAL A 363 1.79 -13.67 -7.32
C VAL A 363 1.45 -13.71 -8.80
N TYR A 364 0.19 -14.03 -9.13
CA TYR A 364 -0.33 -14.00 -10.50
C TYR A 364 -1.34 -12.87 -10.63
N ALA A 365 -1.11 -11.95 -11.58
CA ALA A 365 -1.99 -10.80 -11.84
C ALA A 365 -2.58 -10.87 -13.25
N PHE A 366 -3.84 -10.43 -13.43
CA PHE A 366 -4.57 -10.43 -14.69
C PHE A 366 -5.40 -9.17 -14.91
#